data_a65442e31b8cb81aff32339b2ede4232
#
_entry.id   a65442e31b8cb81aff32339b2ede4232
#
_cell.length_a   1.000
_cell.length_b   1.000
_cell.length_c   1.000
_cell.angle_alpha   90.00
_cell.angle_beta   90.00
_cell.angle_gamma   90.00
#
_symmetry.space_group_name_H-M   'P 1'
#
loop_
_entity.id
_entity.type
_entity.pdbx_description
1 polymer ?
#
loop_
_entity_poly.entity_id
_entity_poly.type
_entity_poly.pdbx_seq_one_letter_code
_entity_poly.pdbx_strand_id
1 'polypeptide(L)' 'MELIAEIKIFSKEDRKTVAGILVDNGYTVGPGNRQKTPSGKSVDYTLKLYADDGSAEK' A
#
# COMPACT_ATOMS: atom_id res chain seq x y z
N MET A 1 -13.90 -4.42 0.31
CA MET A 1 -12.80 -3.45 0.20
C MET A 1 -12.24 -3.49 -1.21
N GLU A 2 -12.08 -2.35 -1.80
CA GLU A 2 -11.69 -2.27 -3.19
C GLU A 2 -10.33 -1.61 -3.33
N LEU A 3 -9.46 -2.21 -4.13
CA LEU A 3 -8.14 -1.64 -4.37
C LEU A 3 -8.26 -0.39 -5.24
N ILE A 4 -7.84 0.74 -4.69
CA ILE A 4 -7.87 2.02 -5.41
C ILE A 4 -6.58 2.23 -6.18
N ALA A 5 -5.46 1.96 -5.54
CA ALA A 5 -4.17 2.25 -6.12
C ALA A 5 -3.09 1.43 -5.46
N GLU A 6 -1.99 1.29 -6.16
CA GLU A 6 -0.79 0.70 -5.62
C GLU A 6 0.33 1.69 -5.83
N ILE A 7 0.97 2.10 -4.74
CA ILE A 7 1.97 3.16 -4.77
C ILE A 7 3.34 2.55 -4.53
N LYS A 8 4.26 2.84 -5.43
CA LYS A 8 5.62 2.35 -5.30
C LYS A 8 6.42 3.34 -4.47
N ILE A 9 6.89 2.90 -3.32
CA ILE A 9 7.71 3.72 -2.43
C ILE A 9 8.94 2.93 -2.06
N PHE A 10 10.09 3.42 -2.46
CA PHE A 10 11.34 2.69 -2.29
C PHE A 10 11.72 2.54 -0.82
N SER A 11 11.64 3.60 -0.05
CA SER A 11 12.10 3.60 1.33
C SER A 11 11.07 2.99 2.26
N LYS A 12 11.51 2.09 3.12
CA LYS A 12 10.64 1.48 4.11
C LYS A 12 10.08 2.52 5.07
N GLU A 13 10.91 3.48 5.48
CA GLU A 13 10.45 4.52 6.38
C GLU A 13 9.41 5.41 5.73
N ASP A 14 9.61 5.71 4.47
CA ASP A 14 8.63 6.51 3.73
C ASP A 14 7.32 5.77 3.60
N ARG A 15 7.37 4.46 3.37
CA ARG A 15 6.16 3.66 3.30
C ARG A 15 5.39 3.72 4.61
N LYS A 16 6.10 3.64 5.73
CA LYS A 16 5.45 3.74 7.04
C LYS A 16 4.80 5.10 7.23
N THR A 17 5.51 6.15 6.85
CA THR A 17 5.00 7.51 7.01
C THR A 17 3.73 7.72 6.19
N VAL A 18 3.78 7.34 4.92
CA VAL A 18 2.63 7.50 4.04
C VAL A 18 1.47 6.62 4.50
N ALA A 19 1.76 5.39 4.92
CA ALA A 19 0.72 4.51 5.43
C ALA A 19 0.00 5.11 6.62
N GLY A 20 0.75 5.71 7.55
CA GLY A 20 0.16 6.35 8.71
C GLY A 20 -0.76 7.50 8.32
N ILE A 21 -0.31 8.32 7.37
CA ILE A 21 -1.12 9.43 6.90
C ILE A 21 -2.42 8.93 6.29
N LEU A 22 -2.33 7.90 5.46
CA LEU A 22 -3.51 7.37 4.79
C LEU A 22 -4.49 6.74 5.77
N VAL A 23 -3.96 6.00 6.74
CA VAL A 23 -4.81 5.38 7.76
C VAL A 23 -5.53 6.46 8.56
N ASP A 24 -4.83 7.54 8.91
CA ASP A 24 -5.42 8.64 9.65
C ASP A 24 -6.55 9.30 8.87
N ASN A 25 -6.53 9.20 7.56
CA ASN A 25 -7.55 9.78 6.70
C ASN A 25 -8.65 8.77 6.32
N GLY A 26 -8.66 7.64 6.95
CA GLY A 26 -9.75 6.67 6.77
C GLY A 26 -9.54 5.64 5.70
N TYR A 27 -8.35 5.55 5.16
CA TYR A 27 -8.06 4.52 4.16
C TYR A 27 -7.48 3.28 4.80
N THR A 28 -7.63 2.16 4.12
CA THR A 28 -6.97 0.93 4.52
C THR A 28 -5.76 0.73 3.62
N VAL A 29 -4.64 0.40 4.25
CA VAL A 29 -3.38 0.25 3.54
C VAL A 29 -2.80 -1.12 3.83
N GLY A 30 -2.33 -1.78 2.80
CA GLY A 30 -1.68 -3.07 2.94
C GLY A 30 -0.32 -3.11 2.28
N PRO A 31 0.50 -4.07 2.68
CA PRO A 31 1.81 -4.23 2.05
C PRO A 31 1.65 -4.87 0.69
N GLY A 32 2.54 -4.51 -0.22
CA GLY A 32 2.60 -5.13 -1.52
C GLY A 32 4.02 -5.25 -1.99
N ASN A 33 4.21 -6.10 -2.95
CA ASN A 33 5.51 -6.18 -3.60
C ASN A 33 5.29 -6.61 -5.04
N ARG A 34 6.27 -6.27 -5.86
CA ARG A 34 6.23 -6.61 -7.27
C ARG A 34 7.63 -6.99 -7.69
N GLN A 35 7.77 -8.15 -8.28
CA GLN A 35 9.06 -8.62 -8.75
C GLN A 35 9.40 -7.88 -10.04
N LYS A 36 10.59 -7.29 -10.10
CA LYS A 36 11.00 -6.51 -11.26
C LYS A 36 11.21 -7.37 -12.48
N THR A 37 11.80 -8.53 -12.28
CA THR A 37 12.05 -9.45 -13.38
C THR A 37 11.59 -10.83 -12.99
N PRO A 38 11.20 -11.65 -13.97
CA PRO A 38 10.68 -12.98 -13.68
C PRO A 38 11.66 -13.87 -12.91
N SER A 39 12.94 -13.70 -13.15
CA SER A 39 13.94 -14.53 -12.50
C SER A 39 14.85 -13.73 -11.58
N GLY A 40 14.57 -12.44 -11.41
CA GLY A 40 15.44 -11.57 -10.65
C GLY A 40 15.21 -11.67 -9.17
N LYS A 41 16.18 -11.20 -8.43
CA LYS A 41 16.11 -11.15 -6.99
C LYS A 41 15.61 -9.79 -6.51
N SER A 42 15.48 -8.83 -7.42
CA SER A 42 15.04 -7.49 -7.06
C SER A 42 13.54 -7.45 -6.95
N VAL A 43 13.07 -6.84 -5.89
CA VAL A 43 11.64 -6.71 -5.61
C VAL A 43 11.34 -5.26 -5.30
N ASP A 44 10.32 -4.72 -5.95
CA ASP A 44 9.81 -3.40 -5.61
C ASP A 44 8.76 -3.55 -4.53
N TYR A 45 8.90 -2.77 -3.48
CA TYR A 45 7.92 -2.75 -2.40
C TYR A 45 6.95 -1.62 -2.64
N THR A 46 5.68 -1.93 -2.44
CA THR A 46 4.60 -0.98 -2.70
C THR A 46 3.66 -0.92 -1.51
N LEU A 47 2.81 0.11 -1.53
CA LEU A 47 1.67 0.19 -0.63
C LEU A 47 0.41 0.04 -1.45
N LYS A 48 -0.44 -0.87 -1.01
CA LYS A 48 -1.75 -1.03 -1.63
C LYS A 48 -2.76 -0.22 -0.86
N LEU A 49 -3.48 0.62 -1.56
CA LEU A 49 -4.48 1.50 -0.98
C LEU A 49 -5.85 0.99 -1.31
N TYR A 50 -6.65 0.76 -0.27
CA TYR A 50 -7.99 0.24 -0.43
C TYR A 50 -9.01 1.28 0.01
N ALA A 51 -10.09 1.36 -0.73
CA ALA A 51 -11.20 2.18 -0.31
C ALA A 51 -11.93 1.50 0.83
N ASP A 52 -12.19 2.24 1.87
CA ASP A 52 -13.10 1.80 2.90
C ASP A 52 -14.49 2.19 2.43
N ASP A 53 -15.31 1.22 2.15
CA ASP A 53 -16.64 1.49 1.61
C ASP A 53 -17.64 1.88 2.69
N GLY A 54 -17.15 2.14 3.87
CA GLY A 54 -18.01 2.56 4.96
C GLY A 54 -18.72 1.43 5.66
N SER A 55 -18.61 0.25 5.15
CA SER A 55 -19.30 -0.87 5.78
C SER A 55 -18.72 -1.18 7.16
N ALA A 56 -17.52 -0.83 7.31
CA ALA A 56 -16.93 -1.00 8.60
C ALA A 56 -17.41 -0.01 9.58
N GLU A 57 -17.82 0.63 9.19
CA GLU A 57 -18.14 1.42 9.99
C GLU A 57 -18.56 1.37 11.05
N LYS A 58 -18.35 1.17 10.91
CA LYS A 58 -18.45 1.01 11.56
C LYS A 58 -18.70 1.17 12.07
#